data_f444890231e59c3caac4a5bc9fb81e3e
#
_entry.id   f444890231e59c3caac4a5bc9fb81e3e
#
_cell.length_a   1.000
_cell.length_b   1.000
_cell.length_c   1.000
_cell.angle_alpha   90.00
_cell.angle_beta   90.00
_cell.angle_gamma   90.00
#
_symmetry.space_group_name_H-M   'P 1'
#
loop_
_entity.id
_entity.type
_entity.pdbx_description
1 polymer ?
#
loop_
_entity_poly.entity_id
_entity_poly.type
_entity_poly.pdbx_seq_one_letter_code
_entity_poly.pdbx_strand_id
1 'polypeptide(L)'
;MCSTLPASTRWGGVEHGPSGRHDAVLPEGATCVARMASPGAGHLVEQPIYGGRMGVQVAGTAQLMCSFGVAPSVLTVVPKGKPVQAGGQMAATIQDFAPNVNIMPFGMCTTLSNPQVAAATSAALGVLTPQPCIPVTTSPWSPGSPTVQINGAPALTATCMCQCAWGGVITITNPGQMQTQTA
;
A
#
# COMPACT_ATOMS: atom_id res chain seq x y z
N MET A 1 -24.94 -1.51 -16.54
CA MET A 1 -26.33 -1.77 -16.11
C MET A 1 -26.45 -3.28 -15.92
N CYS A 2 -26.46 -3.75 -14.68
CA CYS A 2 -26.73 -5.15 -14.37
C CYS A 2 -28.23 -5.33 -14.21
N SER A 3 -28.83 -6.07 -15.12
CA SER A 3 -30.25 -6.48 -14.99
C SER A 3 -30.28 -7.75 -14.15
N THR A 4 -30.94 -7.68 -13.02
CA THR A 4 -31.27 -8.82 -12.18
C THR A 4 -32.49 -9.54 -12.75
N LEU A 5 -32.33 -10.82 -13.08
CA LEU A 5 -33.44 -11.74 -13.37
C LEU A 5 -33.83 -12.46 -12.09
N PRO A 6 -35.15 -12.62 -11.79
CA PRO A 6 -35.59 -13.34 -10.59
C PRO A 6 -35.54 -14.86 -10.81
N ALA A 7 -35.00 -15.56 -9.84
CA ALA A 7 -35.07 -17.01 -9.75
C ALA A 7 -36.45 -17.44 -9.30
N SER A 8 -37.19 -18.10 -10.16
CA SER A 8 -38.41 -18.81 -9.78
C SER A 8 -38.05 -20.23 -9.33
N THR A 9 -38.18 -20.45 -8.05
CA THR A 9 -38.10 -21.77 -7.42
C THR A 9 -39.41 -22.52 -7.66
N ARG A 10 -39.36 -23.66 -8.32
CA ARG A 10 -40.46 -24.65 -8.29
C ARG A 10 -39.92 -25.94 -7.68
N TRP A 11 -40.36 -26.25 -6.49
CA TRP A 11 -40.18 -27.53 -5.82
C TRP A 11 -41.27 -28.51 -6.33
N GLY A 12 -40.85 -29.69 -6.68
CA GLY A 12 -41.77 -30.77 -6.97
C GLY A 12 -41.04 -32.11 -7.07
N GLY A 13 -41.37 -33.07 -6.16
CA GLY A 13 -41.19 -34.49 -6.37
C GLY A 13 -40.05 -35.15 -5.61
N VAL A 14 -40.39 -35.75 -4.48
CA VAL A 14 -39.57 -36.75 -3.75
C VAL A 14 -39.79 -38.12 -4.39
N GLU A 15 -38.72 -38.82 -4.80
CA GLU A 15 -38.76 -40.30 -4.95
C GLU A 15 -37.45 -40.88 -4.41
N HIS A 16 -37.60 -41.86 -3.54
CA HIS A 16 -36.52 -42.62 -2.91
C HIS A 16 -36.01 -43.72 -3.82
N GLY A 17 -34.67 -43.88 -3.89
CA GLY A 17 -33.96 -45.02 -4.45
C GLY A 17 -32.49 -45.04 -4.04
N PRO A 18 -31.83 -46.19 -3.88
CA PRO A 18 -30.71 -46.38 -2.98
C PRO A 18 -29.32 -46.12 -3.59
N SER A 19 -28.41 -45.70 -2.73
CA SER A 19 -26.93 -45.83 -2.82
C SER A 19 -26.25 -45.51 -4.16
N GLY A 20 -25.77 -44.29 -4.30
CA GLY A 20 -24.79 -43.93 -5.30
C GLY A 20 -23.97 -42.75 -4.75
N ARG A 21 -22.65 -42.94 -4.67
CA ARG A 21 -21.72 -41.83 -4.35
C ARG A 21 -21.88 -40.76 -5.40
N HIS A 22 -22.35 -39.61 -4.97
CA HIS A 22 -22.35 -38.39 -5.81
C HIS A 22 -21.10 -37.60 -5.48
N ASP A 23 -20.08 -37.76 -6.30
CA ASP A 23 -19.03 -36.75 -6.43
C ASP A 23 -19.70 -35.47 -6.96
N ALA A 24 -19.90 -34.52 -6.10
CA ALA A 24 -20.38 -33.19 -6.48
C ALA A 24 -19.21 -32.46 -7.16
N VAL A 25 -19.18 -32.55 -8.49
CA VAL A 25 -18.37 -31.67 -9.33
C VAL A 25 -18.96 -30.28 -9.22
N LEU A 26 -18.27 -29.40 -8.51
CA LEU A 26 -18.54 -27.98 -8.52
C LEU A 26 -18.20 -27.42 -9.90
N PRO A 27 -19.06 -26.63 -10.56
CA PRO A 27 -18.68 -25.97 -11.80
C PRO A 27 -17.62 -24.90 -11.52
N GLU A 28 -16.46 -25.10 -12.09
CA GLU A 28 -15.38 -24.13 -12.13
C GLU A 28 -15.80 -22.86 -12.87
N GLY A 29 -15.51 -21.70 -12.24
CA GLY A 29 -15.19 -20.50 -12.98
C GLY A 29 -16.34 -19.68 -13.55
N ALA A 30 -17.09 -19.01 -12.69
CA ALA A 30 -17.79 -17.78 -13.13
C ALA A 30 -16.85 -16.58 -12.98
N THR A 31 -16.06 -16.30 -14.02
CA THR A 31 -15.24 -15.09 -14.10
C THR A 31 -16.11 -13.93 -14.60
N CYS A 32 -16.44 -12.99 -13.74
CA CYS A 32 -17.04 -11.73 -14.16
C CYS A 32 -15.98 -10.84 -14.80
N VAL A 33 -16.01 -10.68 -16.11
CA VAL A 33 -15.13 -9.77 -16.86
C VAL A 33 -15.85 -8.43 -17.02
N ALA A 34 -15.39 -7.40 -16.35
CA ALA A 34 -15.84 -6.04 -16.58
C ALA A 34 -15.11 -5.45 -17.80
N ARG A 35 -15.82 -5.27 -18.91
CA ARG A 35 -15.31 -4.58 -20.10
C ARG A 35 -15.41 -3.07 -19.90
N MET A 36 -14.28 -2.40 -19.75
CA MET A 36 -14.19 -0.96 -19.99
C MET A 36 -13.71 -0.73 -21.41
N ALA A 37 -14.57 -0.18 -22.26
CA ALA A 37 -14.22 0.22 -23.60
C ALA A 37 -13.57 1.61 -23.58
N SER A 38 -12.27 1.70 -23.86
CA SER A 38 -11.62 2.94 -24.24
C SER A 38 -11.62 3.07 -25.77
N PRO A 39 -11.96 4.21 -26.35
CA PRO A 39 -11.89 4.42 -27.79
C PRO A 39 -10.43 4.75 -28.17
N GLY A 40 -9.74 3.80 -28.82
CA GLY A 40 -8.46 4.03 -29.44
C GLY A 40 -7.39 2.98 -29.14
N ALA A 41 -7.07 2.16 -30.17
CA ALA A 41 -5.93 1.24 -30.28
C ALA A 41 -5.98 -0.03 -29.41
N GLY A 42 -6.31 -1.14 -30.08
CA GLY A 42 -6.46 -2.48 -29.54
C GLY A 42 -5.22 -3.11 -28.92
N HIS A 43 -5.10 -2.99 -27.63
CA HIS A 43 -4.41 -3.93 -26.78
C HIS A 43 -5.23 -4.07 -25.49
N LEU A 44 -5.98 -5.15 -25.40
CA LEU A 44 -6.71 -5.50 -24.18
C LEU A 44 -5.68 -6.01 -23.17
N VAL A 45 -5.26 -5.16 -22.25
CA VAL A 45 -4.55 -5.59 -21.06
C VAL A 45 -5.63 -6.13 -20.12
N GLU A 46 -5.75 -7.43 -20.07
CA GLU A 46 -6.60 -8.14 -19.10
C GLU A 46 -5.98 -7.96 -17.72
N GLN A 47 -6.53 -7.05 -16.94
CA GLN A 47 -6.14 -6.87 -15.54
C GLN A 47 -6.93 -7.87 -14.69
N PRO A 48 -6.29 -8.77 -13.96
CA PRO A 48 -6.97 -9.65 -13.03
C PRO A 48 -7.59 -8.81 -11.91
N ILE A 49 -8.93 -8.86 -11.82
CA ILE A 49 -9.66 -8.24 -10.71
C ILE A 49 -9.54 -9.18 -9.51
N TYR A 50 -8.48 -9.04 -8.75
CA TYR A 50 -8.41 -9.69 -7.44
C TYR A 50 -9.26 -8.89 -6.46
N GLY A 51 -10.38 -9.46 -6.02
CA GLY A 51 -11.34 -8.89 -5.08
C GLY A 51 -10.89 -8.92 -3.61
N GLY A 52 -9.65 -8.66 -3.35
CA GLY A 52 -9.07 -8.29 -2.07
C GLY A 52 -7.97 -7.29 -2.37
N ARG A 53 -7.89 -6.20 -1.64
CA ARG A 53 -6.77 -5.25 -1.80
C ARG A 53 -5.49 -5.91 -1.31
N MET A 54 -4.92 -6.76 -2.15
CA MET A 54 -3.59 -7.30 -1.92
C MET A 54 -2.61 -6.14 -2.02
N GLY A 55 -2.02 -5.76 -0.90
CA GLY A 55 -0.96 -4.79 -0.85
C GLY A 55 0.39 -5.49 -1.01
N VAL A 56 1.31 -4.92 -1.76
CA VAL A 56 2.69 -5.40 -1.76
C VAL A 56 3.31 -5.08 -0.40
N GLN A 57 3.85 -6.10 0.29
CA GLN A 57 4.57 -5.92 1.55
C GLN A 57 5.78 -5.03 1.34
N VAL A 58 5.95 -4.03 2.17
CA VAL A 58 7.13 -3.16 2.14
C VAL A 58 8.26 -3.80 2.94
N ALA A 59 9.46 -3.71 2.41
CA ALA A 59 10.67 -4.23 3.04
C ALA A 59 11.70 -3.13 3.27
N GLY A 60 12.73 -3.43 4.02
CA GLY A 60 13.91 -2.58 4.14
C GLY A 60 14.47 -2.24 2.75
N THR A 61 15.09 -1.07 2.59
CA THR A 61 15.52 -0.50 1.30
C THR A 61 14.38 0.02 0.40
N ALA A 62 13.11 0.02 0.86
CA ALA A 62 12.02 0.67 0.15
C ALA A 62 12.32 2.15 -0.10
N GLN A 63 11.96 2.65 -1.29
CA GLN A 63 12.13 4.06 -1.62
C GLN A 63 10.90 4.86 -1.21
N LEU A 64 11.16 5.98 -0.58
CA LEU A 64 10.18 6.92 -0.07
C LEU A 64 10.32 8.25 -0.78
N MET A 65 9.21 8.98 -0.90
CA MET A 65 9.17 10.35 -1.38
C MET A 65 8.29 11.19 -0.46
N CYS A 66 8.77 12.37 -0.10
CA CYS A 66 7.97 13.37 0.60
C CYS A 66 7.49 14.42 -0.40
N SER A 67 6.24 14.90 -0.26
CA SER A 67 5.66 15.91 -1.15
C SER A 67 6.41 17.26 -1.17
N PHE A 68 7.18 17.55 -0.12
CA PHE A 68 8.02 18.75 -0.01
C PHE A 68 9.51 18.47 0.00
N GLY A 69 9.91 17.21 -0.16
CA GLY A 69 11.31 16.81 -0.30
C GLY A 69 11.76 16.82 -1.76
N VAL A 70 12.97 17.28 -2.03
CA VAL A 70 13.50 17.35 -3.41
C VAL A 70 14.20 16.06 -3.86
N ALA A 71 14.42 15.11 -2.96
CA ALA A 71 15.08 13.84 -3.26
C ALA A 71 14.36 12.66 -2.61
N PRO A 72 14.39 11.47 -3.23
CA PRO A 72 13.91 10.25 -2.59
C PRO A 72 14.76 9.88 -1.37
N SER A 73 14.15 9.16 -0.46
CA SER A 73 14.79 8.62 0.73
C SER A 73 14.59 7.11 0.80
N VAL A 74 15.26 6.45 1.73
CA VAL A 74 15.22 5.00 1.91
C VAL A 74 14.63 4.66 3.27
N LEU A 75 13.76 3.65 3.30
CA LEU A 75 13.23 3.09 4.54
C LEU A 75 14.27 2.13 5.15
N THR A 76 14.62 2.35 6.40
CA THR A 76 15.43 1.44 7.20
C THR A 76 14.55 0.73 8.22
N VAL A 77 14.54 -0.60 8.20
CA VAL A 77 13.77 -1.40 9.17
C VAL A 77 14.68 -1.83 10.31
N VAL A 78 14.30 -1.46 11.53
CA VAL A 78 14.96 -1.91 12.75
C VAL A 78 14.09 -2.98 13.39
N PRO A 79 14.52 -4.25 13.45
CA PRO A 79 13.69 -5.34 13.99
C PRO A 79 13.41 -5.13 15.48
N LYS A 80 12.13 -5.11 15.84
CA LYS A 80 11.64 -4.98 17.24
C LYS A 80 11.18 -6.33 17.80
N GLY A 81 11.78 -7.44 17.39
CA GLY A 81 11.39 -8.80 17.79
C GLY A 81 12.02 -9.84 16.89
N LYS A 82 11.28 -10.92 16.62
CA LYS A 82 11.76 -11.94 15.68
C LYS A 82 11.90 -11.34 14.28
N PRO A 83 13.07 -11.47 13.63
CA PRO A 83 13.25 -10.95 12.29
C PRO A 83 12.35 -11.68 11.30
N VAL A 84 11.50 -10.94 10.61
CA VAL A 84 10.67 -11.43 9.50
C VAL A 84 11.18 -10.80 8.22
N GLN A 85 11.31 -11.61 7.17
CA GLN A 85 11.83 -11.15 5.89
C GLN A 85 10.75 -11.24 4.81
N ALA A 86 10.79 -10.29 3.89
CA ALA A 86 9.99 -10.25 2.68
C ALA A 86 10.94 -10.01 1.49
N GLY A 87 10.96 -10.95 0.54
CA GLY A 87 11.87 -10.87 -0.61
C GLY A 87 13.37 -10.81 -0.24
N GLY A 88 13.77 -11.42 0.87
CA GLY A 88 15.16 -11.43 1.34
C GLY A 88 15.57 -10.18 2.12
N GLN A 89 14.69 -9.20 2.31
CA GLN A 89 14.90 -7.99 3.10
C GLN A 89 14.01 -8.00 4.35
N MET A 90 14.35 -7.21 5.37
CA MET A 90 13.55 -7.10 6.58
C MET A 90 12.17 -6.52 6.26
N ALA A 91 11.10 -7.23 6.64
CA ALA A 91 9.73 -6.79 6.42
C ALA A 91 9.40 -5.61 7.35
N ALA A 92 8.84 -4.55 6.77
CA ALA A 92 8.47 -3.34 7.48
C ALA A 92 7.07 -3.43 8.11
N THR A 93 6.87 -2.72 9.20
CA THR A 93 5.61 -2.55 9.90
C THR A 93 5.20 -1.08 9.90
N ILE A 94 3.94 -0.78 10.26
CA ILE A 94 3.50 0.61 10.42
C ILE A 94 4.25 1.37 11.53
N GLN A 95 4.96 0.65 12.41
CA GLN A 95 5.73 1.22 13.51
C GLN A 95 7.15 1.68 13.09
N ASP A 96 7.53 1.46 11.83
CA ASP A 96 8.81 1.88 11.29
C ASP A 96 8.72 3.28 10.70
N PHE A 97 8.39 4.27 11.55
CA PHE A 97 8.21 5.67 11.17
C PHE A 97 9.14 6.64 11.90
N ALA A 98 10.06 6.16 12.75
CA ALA A 98 10.95 7.04 13.52
C ALA A 98 11.84 7.88 12.58
N PRO A 99 11.85 9.23 12.76
CA PRO A 99 12.68 10.11 11.94
C PRO A 99 14.17 9.85 12.17
N ASN A 100 14.96 9.92 11.11
CA ASN A 100 16.41 9.66 11.10
C ASN A 100 16.84 8.26 11.58
N VAL A 101 15.89 7.37 11.86
CA VAL A 101 16.13 5.96 12.19
C VAL A 101 15.53 5.06 11.12
N ASN A 102 14.22 5.18 10.91
CA ASN A 102 13.51 4.43 9.87
C ASN A 102 13.36 5.27 8.59
N ILE A 103 13.05 6.56 8.72
CA ILE A 103 12.85 7.48 7.59
C ILE A 103 14.02 8.46 7.55
N MET A 104 14.86 8.34 6.53
CA MET A 104 15.99 9.23 6.30
C MET A 104 15.53 10.56 5.68
N PRO A 105 16.36 11.62 5.72
CA PRO A 105 16.06 12.91 5.12
C PRO A 105 15.76 12.83 3.62
N PHE A 106 14.89 13.72 3.13
CA PHE A 106 14.48 13.82 1.72
C PHE A 106 15.23 14.91 0.95
N GLY A 107 16.52 15.08 1.20
CA GLY A 107 17.32 16.14 0.62
C GLY A 107 16.97 17.51 1.21
N MET A 108 16.46 18.41 0.39
CA MET A 108 16.03 19.76 0.84
C MET A 108 14.51 19.80 1.01
N CYS A 109 14.04 20.52 2.02
CA CYS A 109 12.63 20.77 2.28
C CYS A 109 12.24 22.14 1.68
N THR A 110 11.08 22.22 1.02
CA THR A 110 10.61 23.41 0.32
C THR A 110 9.39 24.05 0.98
N THR A 111 8.81 23.46 2.03
CA THR A 111 7.60 24.01 2.67
C THR A 111 7.92 25.11 3.67
N LEU A 112 7.18 26.19 3.62
CA LEU A 112 7.24 27.28 4.58
C LEU A 112 6.70 26.89 5.98
N SER A 113 6.01 25.77 6.11
CA SER A 113 5.63 25.22 7.41
C SER A 113 6.82 24.71 8.20
N ASN A 114 7.96 24.46 7.54
CA ASN A 114 9.22 24.20 8.21
C ASN A 114 9.85 25.53 8.66
N PRO A 115 10.09 25.76 9.97
CA PRO A 115 10.59 27.02 10.49
C PRO A 115 11.98 27.40 9.94
N GLN A 116 12.81 26.43 9.59
CA GLN A 116 14.11 26.69 8.97
C GLN A 116 13.97 27.27 7.56
N VAL A 117 13.04 26.71 6.75
CA VAL A 117 12.73 27.22 5.41
C VAL A 117 12.10 28.61 5.50
N ALA A 118 11.16 28.80 6.44
CA ALA A 118 10.52 30.10 6.67
C ALA A 118 11.53 31.19 7.04
N ALA A 119 12.43 30.88 7.96
CA ALA A 119 13.47 31.84 8.42
C ALA A 119 14.44 32.21 7.28
N ALA A 120 14.92 31.19 6.52
CA ALA A 120 15.82 31.42 5.40
C ALA A 120 15.16 32.19 4.26
N THR A 121 13.88 31.92 3.97
CA THR A 121 13.08 32.64 2.97
C THR A 121 12.85 34.11 3.39
N SER A 122 12.59 34.35 4.68
CA SER A 122 12.46 35.72 5.19
C SER A 122 13.77 36.50 5.10
N ALA A 123 14.89 35.87 5.43
CA ALA A 123 16.23 36.47 5.29
C ALA A 123 16.59 36.75 3.82
N ALA A 124 16.05 35.97 2.89
CA ALA A 124 16.21 36.16 1.44
C ALA A 124 15.15 37.08 0.82
N LEU A 125 14.55 37.99 1.63
CA LEU A 125 13.54 38.95 1.16
C LEU A 125 12.32 38.29 0.45
N GLY A 126 11.92 37.11 0.92
CA GLY A 126 10.76 36.38 0.38
C GLY A 126 11.09 35.42 -0.75
N VAL A 127 12.33 35.31 -1.17
CA VAL A 127 12.76 34.29 -2.14
C VAL A 127 12.83 32.94 -1.44
N LEU A 128 12.04 31.96 -1.91
CA LEU A 128 12.02 30.61 -1.34
C LEU A 128 13.43 30.03 -1.28
N THR A 129 13.88 29.75 -0.06
CA THR A 129 15.22 29.22 0.21
C THR A 129 15.11 27.88 0.90
N PRO A 130 15.14 26.76 0.14
CA PRO A 130 15.05 25.42 0.69
C PRO A 130 16.13 25.15 1.73
N GLN A 131 15.80 24.39 2.76
CA GLN A 131 16.72 24.00 3.83
C GLN A 131 16.82 22.47 3.93
N PRO A 132 17.88 21.92 4.51
CA PRO A 132 18.02 20.49 4.71
C PRO A 132 16.76 19.88 5.33
N CYS A 133 16.24 18.82 4.71
CA CYS A 133 15.04 18.16 5.18
C CYS A 133 15.36 17.33 6.43
N ILE A 134 14.73 17.69 7.54
CA ILE A 134 14.70 16.87 8.75
C ILE A 134 13.27 16.39 8.89
N PRO A 135 12.94 15.14 8.55
CA PRO A 135 11.58 14.63 8.66
C PRO A 135 11.15 14.63 10.14
N VAL A 136 9.93 15.06 10.39
CA VAL A 136 9.31 15.01 11.72
C VAL A 136 8.03 14.21 11.60
N THR A 137 8.12 12.92 11.87
CA THR A 137 7.00 11.98 11.81
C THR A 137 6.57 11.63 13.22
N THR A 138 5.33 12.00 13.57
CA THR A 138 4.77 11.83 14.92
C THR A 138 3.72 10.72 15.01
N SER A 139 3.27 10.23 13.86
CA SER A 139 2.24 9.19 13.76
C SER A 139 2.72 8.03 12.88
N PRO A 140 2.24 6.80 13.17
CA PRO A 140 2.59 5.63 12.37
C PRO A 140 2.04 5.73 10.95
N TRP A 141 2.54 4.86 10.08
CA TRP A 141 2.00 4.68 8.74
C TRP A 141 0.54 4.25 8.77
N SER A 142 -0.27 4.76 7.86
CA SER A 142 -1.70 4.44 7.74
C SER A 142 -2.05 4.17 6.27
N PRO A 143 -2.94 3.18 5.99
CA PRO A 143 -3.76 2.38 6.90
C PRO A 143 -3.09 1.12 7.51
N GLY A 144 -2.00 0.59 6.95
CA GLY A 144 -1.44 -0.71 7.33
C GLY A 144 -2.23 -1.91 6.76
N SER A 145 -1.67 -3.11 6.84
CA SER A 145 -2.37 -4.33 6.45
C SER A 145 -3.43 -4.70 7.48
N PRO A 146 -4.67 -4.99 7.06
CA PRO A 146 -5.73 -5.41 7.98
C PRO A 146 -5.59 -6.86 8.47
N THR A 147 -4.90 -7.70 7.71
CA THR A 147 -4.86 -9.15 7.92
C THR A 147 -3.50 -9.66 8.38
N VAL A 148 -2.42 -9.01 7.95
CA VAL A 148 -1.05 -9.46 8.24
C VAL A 148 -0.44 -8.62 9.35
N GLN A 149 0.02 -9.29 10.40
CA GLN A 149 0.75 -8.67 11.51
C GLN A 149 2.16 -9.26 11.64
N ILE A 150 3.11 -8.41 11.94
CA ILE A 150 4.50 -8.77 12.21
C ILE A 150 4.83 -8.34 13.64
N ASN A 151 5.14 -9.29 14.51
CA ASN A 151 5.40 -9.05 15.93
C ASN A 151 4.30 -8.22 16.64
N GLY A 152 3.03 -8.44 16.28
CA GLY A 152 1.88 -7.72 16.85
C GLY A 152 1.58 -6.34 16.25
N ALA A 153 2.36 -5.88 15.28
CA ALA A 153 2.08 -4.66 14.53
C ALA A 153 1.59 -4.97 13.11
N PRO A 154 0.62 -4.22 12.57
CA PRO A 154 0.22 -4.37 11.18
C PRO A 154 1.39 -4.22 10.21
N ALA A 155 1.42 -5.08 9.20
CA ALA A 155 2.43 -5.03 8.16
C ALA A 155 2.30 -3.76 7.31
N LEU A 156 3.42 -3.19 6.87
CA LEU A 156 3.44 -2.01 6.02
C LEU A 156 3.21 -2.42 4.57
N THR A 157 2.24 -1.80 3.92
CA THR A 157 1.93 -2.02 2.50
C THR A 157 2.33 -0.83 1.65
N ALA A 158 2.55 -1.05 0.36
CA ALA A 158 2.97 0.00 -0.58
C ALA A 158 1.95 1.16 -0.72
N THR A 159 0.70 0.94 -0.30
CA THR A 159 -0.36 1.96 -0.32
C THR A 159 -0.41 2.83 0.93
N CYS A 160 0.41 2.54 1.94
CA CYS A 160 0.45 3.31 3.18
C CYS A 160 1.12 4.66 2.97
N MET A 161 0.69 5.61 3.79
CA MET A 161 1.25 6.97 3.84
C MET A 161 1.62 7.32 5.27
N CYS A 162 2.63 8.17 5.43
CA CYS A 162 3.03 8.74 6.69
C CYS A 162 3.04 10.27 6.58
N GLN A 163 2.64 10.96 7.64
CA GLN A 163 2.60 12.42 7.63
C GLN A 163 3.82 13.02 8.35
N CYS A 164 4.39 14.03 7.72
CA CYS A 164 5.39 14.88 8.34
C CYS A 164 4.68 16.07 9.02
N ALA A 165 5.13 16.46 10.22
CA ALA A 165 4.57 17.59 10.97
C ALA A 165 4.62 18.92 10.20
N TRP A 166 5.50 19.03 9.21
CA TRP A 166 5.58 20.18 8.31
C TRP A 166 4.54 20.15 7.17
N GLY A 167 3.50 19.33 7.30
CA GLY A 167 2.40 19.21 6.33
C GLY A 167 2.74 18.35 5.10
N GLY A 168 3.92 17.75 5.04
CA GLY A 168 4.31 16.84 3.96
C GLY A 168 3.67 15.46 4.11
N VAL A 169 3.32 14.85 2.97
CA VAL A 169 2.89 13.45 2.90
C VAL A 169 4.05 12.61 2.37
N ILE A 170 4.41 11.57 3.10
CA ILE A 170 5.45 10.62 2.73
C ILE A 170 4.77 9.40 2.13
N THR A 171 5.13 9.06 0.90
CA THR A 171 4.60 7.92 0.15
C THR A 171 5.71 6.94 -0.19
N ILE A 172 5.33 5.69 -0.41
CA ILE A 172 6.23 4.62 -0.80
C ILE A 172 6.21 4.53 -2.34
N THR A 173 7.31 4.85 -2.98
CA THR A 173 7.45 4.81 -4.45
C THR A 173 7.94 3.47 -4.96
N ASN A 174 8.73 2.76 -4.14
CA ASN A 174 9.17 1.39 -4.43
C ASN A 174 9.16 0.58 -3.13
N PRO A 175 8.48 -0.56 -3.06
CA PRO A 175 8.35 -1.35 -1.82
C PRO A 175 9.62 -2.11 -1.41
N GLY A 176 10.70 -2.04 -2.17
CA GLY A 176 11.97 -2.74 -1.90
C GLY A 176 11.95 -4.24 -2.21
N GLN A 177 10.80 -4.79 -2.56
CA GLN A 177 10.62 -6.18 -3.00
C GLN A 177 9.31 -6.31 -3.79
N MET A 178 9.15 -7.39 -4.57
CA MET A 178 7.98 -7.62 -5.44
C MET A 178 7.37 -9.02 -5.27
N GLN A 179 7.92 -9.85 -4.40
CA GLN A 179 7.56 -11.26 -4.28
C GLN A 179 6.50 -11.52 -3.21
N THR A 180 6.53 -10.76 -2.11
CA THR A 180 5.64 -10.95 -0.96
C THR A 180 4.47 -9.98 -1.02
N GLN A 181 3.26 -10.53 -1.03
CA GLN A 181 2.02 -9.76 -1.00
C GLN A 181 1.28 -10.02 0.32
N THR A 182 0.55 -9.01 0.78
CA THR A 182 -0.35 -9.09 1.93
C THR A 182 -1.79 -9.11 1.44
N ALA A 183 -2.59 -10.01 1.96
CA ALA A 183 -4.02 -10.08 1.67
C ALA A 183 -4.81 -9.11 2.53
#